data_ab5a0f0b453a969f4712bb782c77b34e
#
_entry.id   ab5a0f0b453a969f4712bb782c77b34e
#
_cell.length_a   1.000
_cell.length_b   1.000
_cell.length_c   1.000
_cell.angle_alpha   90.00
_cell.angle_beta   90.00
_cell.angle_gamma   90.00
#
_symmetry.space_group_name_H-M   'P 1'
#
loop_
_entity.id
_entity.type
_entity.pdbx_description
1 polymer ?
#
loop_
_entity_poly.entity_id
_entity_poly.type
_entity_poly.pdbx_seq_one_letter_code
_entity_poly.pdbx_strand_id
1 'polypeptide(L)'
;KALGMGTGFTHMEWFKKPSGEVVFGEIAARSPGAKLVDQMNYANDFDIYREWARTVCWGSFDARPHRRYHVAALFKRATGQGRIRRIEGMTEIRARLGDSLVVEDLLAIGTPRRDWKQTLLSDGYMILRHPDYRECMARMEYAINKLRIYAG
;
A
#
# COMPACT_ATOMS: atom_id res chain seq x y z
N LYS A 1 -0.38 29.14 2.91
CA LYS A 1 0.45 30.36 3.08
C LYS A 1 1.43 30.21 4.25
N ALA A 2 1.05 29.59 5.39
CA ALA A 2 1.90 29.48 6.58
C ALA A 2 3.22 28.73 6.34
N LEU A 3 3.24 27.75 5.41
CA LEU A 3 4.41 26.94 5.07
C LEU A 3 5.13 27.41 3.80
N GLY A 4 4.68 28.48 3.14
CA GLY A 4 5.28 29.00 1.91
C GLY A 4 5.22 28.04 0.72
N MET A 5 4.43 26.97 0.80
CA MET A 5 4.29 25.99 -0.27
C MET A 5 3.48 26.58 -1.44
N GLY A 6 3.99 26.39 -2.66
CA GLY A 6 3.26 26.69 -3.90
C GLY A 6 2.25 25.60 -4.27
N THR A 7 1.95 25.49 -5.56
CA THR A 7 1.04 24.45 -6.08
C THR A 7 1.69 23.07 -6.01
N GLY A 8 0.96 22.08 -5.50
CA GLY A 8 1.46 20.72 -5.39
C GLY A 8 0.64 19.88 -4.42
N PHE A 9 1.14 18.69 -4.12
CA PHE A 9 0.53 17.79 -3.15
C PHE A 9 1.30 17.77 -1.83
N THR A 10 0.59 17.53 -0.75
CA THR A 10 1.16 17.27 0.57
C THR A 10 0.75 15.90 1.07
N HIS A 11 1.63 15.27 1.82
CA HIS A 11 1.33 14.15 2.69
C HIS A 11 1.27 14.67 4.12
N MET A 12 0.13 14.52 4.77
CA MET A 12 -0.07 14.93 6.16
C MET A 12 -0.44 13.72 7.01
N GLU A 13 0.22 13.57 8.13
CA GLU A 13 -0.07 12.55 9.15
C GLU A 13 -0.76 13.18 10.35
N TRP A 14 -1.75 12.48 10.88
CA TRP A 14 -2.50 12.92 12.05
C TRP A 14 -3.07 11.72 12.81
N PHE A 15 -3.37 11.94 14.09
CA PHE A 15 -3.94 10.94 14.98
C PHE A 15 -5.33 11.37 15.42
N LYS A 16 -6.28 10.45 15.37
CA LYS A 16 -7.62 10.66 15.92
C LYS A 16 -7.73 9.95 17.26
N LYS A 17 -7.91 10.73 18.34
CA LYS A 17 -8.12 10.20 19.68
C LYS A 17 -9.51 9.57 19.81
N PRO A 18 -9.75 8.68 20.80
CA PRO A 18 -11.09 8.16 21.10
C PRO A 18 -12.12 9.25 21.38
N SER A 19 -11.71 10.40 21.91
CA SER A 19 -12.54 11.59 22.12
C SER A 19 -13.04 12.26 20.83
N GLY A 20 -12.49 11.87 19.66
CA GLY A 20 -12.73 12.53 18.38
C GLY A 20 -11.75 13.67 18.07
N GLU A 21 -10.94 14.10 19.02
CA GLU A 21 -9.89 15.11 18.81
C GLU A 21 -8.86 14.63 17.77
N VAL A 22 -8.47 15.53 16.87
CA VAL A 22 -7.43 15.29 15.88
C VAL A 22 -6.13 15.97 16.31
N VAL A 23 -5.06 15.19 16.38
CA VAL A 23 -3.72 15.67 16.72
C VAL A 23 -2.86 15.61 15.47
N PHE A 24 -2.27 16.73 15.09
CA PHE A 24 -1.33 16.84 14.00
C PHE A 24 -0.05 16.04 14.29
N GLY A 25 0.44 15.29 13.32
CA GLY A 25 1.71 14.56 13.36
C GLY A 25 2.77 15.29 12.56
N GLU A 26 2.75 15.11 11.25
CA GLU A 26 3.67 15.78 10.34
C GLU A 26 3.00 16.16 9.02
N ILE A 27 3.64 17.06 8.27
CA ILE A 27 3.30 17.39 6.89
C ILE A 27 4.57 17.47 6.04
N ALA A 28 4.54 16.93 4.85
CA ALA A 28 5.62 17.01 3.88
C ALA A 28 5.09 17.32 2.48
N ALA A 29 5.81 18.13 1.71
CA ALA A 29 5.50 18.44 0.31
C ALA A 29 6.01 17.31 -0.62
N ARG A 30 5.51 16.11 -0.43
CA ARG A 30 5.87 14.89 -1.18
C ARG A 30 4.72 13.90 -1.20
N SER A 31 4.84 12.86 -2.03
CA SER A 31 3.95 11.69 -1.95
C SER A 31 4.22 10.87 -0.69
N PRO A 32 3.22 10.18 -0.15
CA PRO A 32 3.44 9.17 0.88
C PRO A 32 4.23 7.97 0.33
N GLY A 33 4.99 7.33 1.22
CA GLY A 33 5.73 6.11 0.91
C GLY A 33 4.89 4.83 1.02
N ALA A 34 5.58 3.69 1.14
CA ALA A 34 5.00 2.38 1.47
C ALA A 34 3.78 1.97 0.61
N LYS A 35 3.81 2.28 -0.69
CA LYS A 35 2.71 1.95 -1.62
C LYS A 35 1.36 2.61 -1.31
N LEU A 36 1.34 3.68 -0.52
CA LEU A 36 0.09 4.40 -0.20
C LEU A 36 -0.53 5.06 -1.44
N VAL A 37 0.31 5.60 -2.34
CA VAL A 37 -0.19 6.17 -3.61
C VAL A 37 -0.82 5.09 -4.49
N ASP A 38 -0.19 3.91 -4.56
CA ASP A 38 -0.78 2.77 -5.30
C ASP A 38 -2.14 2.36 -4.70
N GLN A 39 -2.25 2.34 -3.36
CA GLN A 39 -3.55 2.07 -2.70
C GLN A 39 -4.60 3.13 -3.04
N MET A 40 -4.23 4.42 -3.08
CA MET A 40 -5.14 5.50 -3.50
C MET A 40 -5.61 5.32 -4.95
N ASN A 41 -4.70 4.94 -5.84
CA ASN A 41 -5.02 4.65 -7.24
C ASN A 41 -6.01 3.49 -7.36
N TYR A 42 -5.74 2.37 -6.66
CA TYR A 42 -6.65 1.21 -6.65
C TYR A 42 -7.99 1.47 -5.96
N ALA A 43 -8.04 2.40 -5.00
CA ALA A 43 -9.28 2.76 -4.33
C ALA A 43 -10.23 3.60 -5.20
N ASN A 44 -9.67 4.39 -6.13
CA ASN A 44 -10.40 5.40 -6.88
C ASN A 44 -10.41 5.15 -8.40
N ASP A 45 -9.66 4.17 -8.89
CA ASP A 45 -9.45 3.90 -10.33
C ASP A 45 -8.96 5.13 -11.11
N PHE A 46 -7.96 5.85 -10.59
CA PHE A 46 -7.27 6.91 -11.31
C PHE A 46 -5.78 6.93 -10.97
N ASP A 47 -4.98 7.67 -11.73
CA ASP A 47 -3.53 7.79 -11.56
C ASP A 47 -3.15 9.10 -10.87
N ILE A 48 -2.86 9.03 -9.58
CA ILE A 48 -2.47 10.19 -8.78
C ILE A 48 -1.07 10.72 -9.15
N TYR A 49 -0.17 9.87 -9.68
CA TYR A 49 1.16 10.32 -10.14
C TYR A 49 1.02 11.23 -11.35
N ARG A 50 0.14 10.85 -12.29
CA ARG A 50 -0.20 11.69 -13.44
C ARG A 50 -0.81 13.01 -13.00
N GLU A 51 -1.77 12.97 -12.10
CA GLU A 51 -2.45 14.19 -11.62
C GLU A 51 -1.50 15.08 -10.81
N TRP A 52 -0.55 14.50 -10.11
CA TRP A 52 0.51 15.27 -9.45
C TRP A 52 1.38 16.00 -10.46
N ALA A 53 1.88 15.30 -11.47
CA ALA A 53 2.67 15.93 -12.54
C ALA A 53 1.89 17.07 -13.22
N ARG A 54 0.61 16.87 -13.53
CA ARG A 54 -0.26 17.90 -14.09
C ARG A 54 -0.40 19.12 -13.17
N THR A 55 -0.63 18.88 -11.88
CA THR A 55 -0.77 19.93 -10.89
C THR A 55 0.49 20.77 -10.78
N VAL A 56 1.66 20.13 -10.72
CA VAL A 56 2.95 20.85 -10.57
C VAL A 56 3.35 21.57 -11.86
N CYS A 57 3.17 20.93 -13.02
CA CYS A 57 3.62 21.48 -14.30
C CYS A 57 2.64 22.49 -14.91
N TRP A 58 1.35 22.30 -14.71
CA TRP A 58 0.31 23.09 -15.41
C TRP A 58 -0.76 23.69 -14.49
N GLY A 59 -0.67 23.48 -13.18
CA GLY A 59 -1.66 23.98 -12.22
C GLY A 59 -3.06 23.37 -12.40
N SER A 60 -3.17 22.22 -13.08
CA SER A 60 -4.45 21.56 -13.37
C SER A 60 -4.59 20.22 -12.66
N PHE A 61 -5.80 19.92 -12.21
CA PHE A 61 -6.17 18.63 -11.64
C PHE A 61 -7.49 18.19 -12.26
N ASP A 62 -7.47 17.16 -13.11
CA ASP A 62 -8.61 16.78 -13.92
C ASP A 62 -9.37 15.55 -13.38
N ALA A 63 -8.74 14.78 -12.51
CA ALA A 63 -9.38 13.61 -11.90
C ALA A 63 -10.52 14.03 -10.96
N ARG A 64 -11.56 13.21 -10.93
CA ARG A 64 -12.65 13.32 -9.95
C ARG A 64 -12.54 12.16 -8.98
N PRO A 65 -11.79 12.29 -7.85
CA PRO A 65 -11.62 11.22 -6.90
C PRO A 65 -12.97 10.75 -6.37
N HIS A 66 -13.24 9.48 -6.56
CA HIS A 66 -14.42 8.81 -6.03
C HIS A 66 -14.03 7.43 -5.58
N ARG A 67 -14.03 7.20 -4.27
CA ARG A 67 -13.63 5.91 -3.72
C ARG A 67 -14.64 4.83 -4.10
N ARG A 68 -14.21 3.90 -4.94
CA ARG A 68 -14.97 2.74 -5.41
C ARG A 68 -14.70 1.48 -4.61
N TYR A 69 -13.49 1.39 -4.04
CA TYR A 69 -13.02 0.19 -3.36
C TYR A 69 -12.42 0.52 -2.00
N HIS A 70 -12.53 -0.42 -1.09
CA HIS A 70 -11.67 -0.56 0.06
C HIS A 70 -10.42 -1.29 -0.38
N VAL A 71 -9.26 -0.84 0.08
CA VAL A 71 -7.95 -1.39 -0.34
C VAL A 71 -7.14 -1.74 0.89
N ALA A 72 -6.47 -2.88 0.85
CA ALA A 72 -5.51 -3.29 1.87
C ALA A 72 -4.17 -3.63 1.23
N ALA A 73 -3.08 -3.16 1.83
CA ALA A 73 -1.72 -3.57 1.48
C ALA A 73 -1.14 -4.41 2.61
N LEU A 74 -0.60 -5.57 2.26
CA LEU A 74 0.02 -6.50 3.17
C LEU A 74 1.52 -6.57 2.88
N PHE A 75 2.33 -6.27 3.89
CA PHE A 75 3.78 -6.42 3.82
C PHE A 75 4.18 -7.65 4.62
N LYS A 76 4.91 -8.57 4.00
CA LYS A 76 5.29 -9.84 4.61
C LYS A 76 6.78 -10.00 4.72
N ARG A 77 7.27 -10.27 5.95
CA ARG A 77 8.66 -10.64 6.19
C ARG A 77 8.81 -12.16 6.19
N ALA A 78 9.91 -12.62 5.63
CA ALA A 78 10.29 -14.01 5.74
C ALA A 78 10.73 -14.36 7.16
N THR A 79 10.41 -15.56 7.60
CA THR A 79 10.98 -16.18 8.79
C THR A 79 12.35 -16.78 8.43
N GLY A 80 13.35 -16.61 9.29
CA GLY A 80 14.74 -17.05 9.02
C GLY A 80 15.61 -15.92 8.47
N GLN A 81 16.83 -16.24 8.04
CA GLN A 81 17.83 -15.32 7.52
C GLN A 81 18.33 -15.78 6.15
N GLY A 82 19.11 -14.97 5.46
CA GLY A 82 19.73 -15.35 4.20
C GLY A 82 18.84 -15.15 2.98
N ARG A 83 18.60 -16.21 2.22
CA ARG A 83 17.85 -16.17 0.94
C ARG A 83 16.48 -16.78 1.09
N ILE A 84 15.51 -16.28 0.31
CA ILE A 84 14.17 -16.87 0.24
C ILE A 84 14.29 -18.33 -0.23
N ARG A 85 13.78 -19.26 0.54
CA ARG A 85 13.83 -20.70 0.26
C ARG A 85 12.48 -21.28 -0.14
N ARG A 86 11.39 -20.73 0.45
CA ARG A 86 10.06 -21.28 0.25
C ARG A 86 9.00 -20.22 0.47
N ILE A 87 7.97 -20.26 -0.34
CA ILE A 87 6.76 -19.45 -0.23
C ILE A 87 5.57 -20.41 -0.23
N GLU A 88 4.72 -20.29 0.77
CA GLU A 88 3.53 -21.13 0.93
C GLU A 88 2.26 -20.31 0.95
N GLY A 89 1.16 -20.90 0.50
CA GLY A 89 -0.18 -20.32 0.56
C GLY A 89 -0.58 -19.46 -0.61
N MET A 90 0.32 -19.16 -1.55
CA MET A 90 -0.02 -18.26 -2.67
C MET A 90 -1.05 -18.85 -3.64
N THR A 91 -1.00 -20.16 -3.91
CA THR A 91 -1.97 -20.82 -4.79
C THR A 91 -3.40 -20.67 -4.25
N GLU A 92 -3.58 -20.90 -2.97
CA GLU A 92 -4.88 -20.79 -2.30
C GLU A 92 -5.31 -19.33 -2.16
N ILE A 93 -4.37 -18.42 -1.93
CA ILE A 93 -4.64 -16.98 -1.89
C ILE A 93 -5.15 -16.50 -3.24
N ARG A 94 -4.46 -16.84 -4.34
CA ARG A 94 -4.92 -16.49 -5.70
C ARG A 94 -6.29 -17.05 -6.00
N ALA A 95 -6.53 -18.32 -5.66
CA ALA A 95 -7.83 -18.95 -5.85
C ALA A 95 -8.95 -18.28 -5.04
N ARG A 96 -8.67 -17.89 -3.80
CA ARG A 96 -9.65 -17.28 -2.89
C ARG A 96 -9.92 -15.81 -3.21
N LEU A 97 -8.90 -15.04 -3.57
CA LEU A 97 -9.00 -13.60 -3.80
C LEU A 97 -9.45 -13.26 -5.23
N GLY A 98 -9.03 -14.05 -6.22
CA GLY A 98 -9.35 -13.79 -7.62
C GLY A 98 -8.99 -12.36 -8.02
N ASP A 99 -9.90 -11.67 -8.70
CA ASP A 99 -9.71 -10.28 -9.17
C ASP A 99 -9.56 -9.24 -8.06
N SER A 100 -9.81 -9.64 -6.81
CA SER A 100 -9.53 -8.75 -5.66
C SER A 100 -8.03 -8.58 -5.40
N LEU A 101 -7.18 -9.53 -5.80
CA LEU A 101 -5.72 -9.43 -5.70
C LEU A 101 -5.19 -8.63 -6.89
N VAL A 102 -4.88 -7.36 -6.68
CA VAL A 102 -4.44 -6.44 -7.76
C VAL A 102 -2.93 -6.29 -7.87
N VAL A 103 -2.19 -6.62 -6.81
CA VAL A 103 -0.72 -6.66 -6.82
C VAL A 103 -0.22 -7.85 -6.03
N GLU A 104 0.75 -8.55 -6.62
CA GLU A 104 1.56 -9.57 -5.98
C GLU A 104 3.03 -9.29 -6.31
N ASP A 105 3.81 -8.85 -5.34
CA ASP A 105 5.24 -8.55 -5.46
C ASP A 105 5.98 -9.22 -4.31
N LEU A 106 6.28 -10.50 -4.48
CA LEU A 106 7.05 -11.29 -3.54
C LEU A 106 8.45 -11.54 -4.10
N LEU A 107 9.47 -11.52 -3.23
CA LEU A 107 10.82 -11.91 -3.63
C LEU A 107 10.83 -13.35 -4.13
N ALA A 108 11.47 -13.56 -5.27
CA ALA A 108 11.63 -14.90 -5.83
C ALA A 108 12.48 -15.80 -4.92
N ILE A 109 12.25 -17.11 -5.00
CA ILE A 109 13.11 -18.11 -4.34
C ILE A 109 14.56 -17.93 -4.81
N GLY A 110 15.50 -17.96 -3.88
CA GLY A 110 16.92 -17.71 -4.10
C GLY A 110 17.35 -16.25 -3.91
N THR A 111 16.44 -15.30 -3.92
CA THR A 111 16.74 -13.87 -3.70
C THR A 111 17.13 -13.62 -2.24
N PRO A 112 18.17 -12.81 -1.95
CA PRO A 112 18.45 -12.36 -0.60
C PRO A 112 17.27 -11.60 0.00
N ARG A 113 17.05 -11.77 1.29
CA ARG A 113 16.08 -10.97 2.04
C ARG A 113 16.42 -9.47 1.94
N ARG A 114 15.39 -8.64 1.91
CA ARG A 114 15.57 -7.19 1.97
C ARG A 114 16.00 -6.76 3.38
N ASP A 115 16.93 -5.81 3.44
CA ASP A 115 17.27 -5.16 4.71
C ASP A 115 16.12 -4.25 5.15
N TRP A 116 15.53 -4.56 6.28
CA TRP A 116 14.41 -3.80 6.84
C TRP A 116 14.76 -2.36 7.21
N LYS A 117 16.05 -2.06 7.38
CA LYS A 117 16.54 -0.69 7.63
C LYS A 117 16.54 0.16 6.36
N GLN A 118 16.55 -0.48 5.19
CA GLN A 118 16.68 0.20 3.91
C GLN A 118 15.35 0.24 3.13
N THR A 119 14.35 -0.55 3.51
CA THR A 119 13.08 -0.61 2.78
C THR A 119 11.89 -0.91 3.67
N LEU A 120 10.77 -0.24 3.38
CA LEU A 120 9.47 -0.50 3.99
C LEU A 120 8.71 -1.66 3.31
N LEU A 121 9.20 -2.18 2.17
CA LEU A 121 8.47 -3.18 1.37
C LEU A 121 8.60 -4.61 1.91
N SER A 122 9.33 -4.82 3.00
CA SER A 122 9.57 -6.15 3.58
C SER A 122 10.18 -7.12 2.54
N ASP A 123 9.97 -8.43 2.66
CA ASP A 123 10.42 -9.43 1.69
C ASP A 123 9.38 -9.68 0.58
N GLY A 124 8.30 -8.95 0.64
CA GLY A 124 7.24 -8.91 -0.36
C GLY A 124 5.99 -8.21 0.15
N TYR A 125 5.13 -7.84 -0.78
CA TYR A 125 3.85 -7.24 -0.46
C TYR A 125 2.77 -7.68 -1.45
N MET A 126 1.54 -7.54 -1.02
CA MET A 126 0.35 -7.71 -1.85
C MET A 126 -0.56 -6.52 -1.66
N ILE A 127 -1.30 -6.16 -2.70
CA ILE A 127 -2.42 -5.21 -2.59
C ILE A 127 -3.68 -5.94 -3.05
N LEU A 128 -4.71 -5.81 -2.25
CA LEU A 128 -6.04 -6.32 -2.59
C LEU A 128 -7.08 -5.22 -2.42
N ARG A 129 -8.19 -5.35 -3.17
CA ARG A 129 -9.32 -4.42 -3.12
C ARG A 129 -10.65 -5.13 -3.19
N HIS A 130 -11.67 -4.53 -2.59
CA HIS A 130 -13.05 -5.01 -2.72
C HIS A 130 -14.03 -3.84 -2.50
N PRO A 131 -15.17 -3.77 -3.21
CA PRO A 131 -16.16 -2.71 -2.99
C PRO A 131 -16.83 -2.78 -1.60
N ASP A 132 -17.01 -3.98 -1.05
CA ASP A 132 -17.49 -4.18 0.31
C ASP A 132 -16.32 -4.20 1.32
N TYR A 133 -16.45 -3.42 2.40
CA TYR A 133 -15.43 -3.32 3.44
C TYR A 133 -15.19 -4.62 4.19
N ARG A 134 -16.26 -5.33 4.55
CA ARG A 134 -16.16 -6.58 5.34
C ARG A 134 -15.47 -7.67 4.53
N GLU A 135 -15.81 -7.77 3.25
CA GLU A 135 -15.14 -8.68 2.32
C GLU A 135 -13.66 -8.31 2.12
N CYS A 136 -13.34 -7.03 1.99
CA CYS A 136 -11.95 -6.58 1.92
C CYS A 136 -11.16 -7.02 3.16
N MET A 137 -11.71 -6.80 4.35
CA MET A 137 -11.08 -7.21 5.61
C MET A 137 -10.94 -8.72 5.74
N ALA A 138 -11.97 -9.49 5.41
CA ALA A 138 -11.94 -10.96 5.48
C ALA A 138 -10.89 -11.55 4.53
N ARG A 139 -10.78 -11.00 3.31
CA ARG A 139 -9.75 -11.40 2.33
C ARG A 139 -8.34 -11.03 2.80
N MET A 140 -8.18 -9.86 3.40
CA MET A 140 -6.91 -9.43 4.00
C MET A 140 -6.49 -10.38 5.12
N GLU A 141 -7.37 -10.69 6.07
CA GLU A 141 -7.11 -11.60 7.17
C GLU A 141 -6.77 -13.02 6.67
N TYR A 142 -7.50 -13.51 5.67
CA TYR A 142 -7.19 -14.78 5.03
C TYR A 142 -5.77 -14.78 4.46
N ALA A 143 -5.38 -13.75 3.70
CA ALA A 143 -4.06 -13.65 3.10
C ALA A 143 -2.94 -13.54 4.14
N ILE A 144 -3.14 -12.73 5.21
CA ILE A 144 -2.18 -12.61 6.33
C ILE A 144 -1.93 -13.97 6.99
N ASN A 145 -3.01 -14.72 7.25
CA ASN A 145 -2.93 -16.00 7.94
C ASN A 145 -2.41 -17.13 7.05
N LYS A 146 -2.57 -17.04 5.74
CA LYS A 146 -2.21 -18.10 4.80
C LYS A 146 -0.79 -17.97 4.25
N LEU A 147 -0.36 -16.75 3.93
CA LEU A 147 0.97 -16.52 3.35
C LEU A 147 2.07 -16.80 4.37
N ARG A 148 3.02 -17.65 3.98
CA ARG A 148 4.26 -17.90 4.72
C ARG A 148 5.44 -17.78 3.76
N ILE A 149 6.47 -17.04 4.20
CA ILE A 149 7.74 -16.90 3.47
C ILE A 149 8.85 -17.35 4.39
N TYR A 150 9.73 -18.22 3.91
CA TYR A 150 10.83 -18.77 4.65
C TYR A 150 12.16 -18.45 3.98
N ALA A 151 13.16 -18.09 4.79
CA ALA A 151 14.52 -17.85 4.36
C ALA A 151 15.51 -18.75 5.15
N GLY A 152 16.66 -19.05 4.53
CA GLY A 152 17.74 -19.86 5.11
C GLY A 152 18.97 -19.92 4.20
#